data_ac79ccb98e8d0038b10b5dc248aa342d
#
_entry.id   ac79ccb98e8d0038b10b5dc248aa342d
#
_cell.length_a   1.000
_cell.length_b   1.000
_cell.length_c   1.000
_cell.angle_alpha   90.00
_cell.angle_beta   90.00
_cell.angle_gamma   90.00
#
_symmetry.space_group_name_H-M   'P 1'
#
loop_
_entity.id
_entity.type
_entity.pdbx_description
1 polymer ?
#
loop_
_entity_poly.entity_id
_entity_poly.type
_entity_poly.pdbx_seq_one_letter_code
_entity_poly.pdbx_strand_id
1 'polypeptide(L)'
;MQRIALQENNLNPNFIGSWMMEPTSVCDRLVDYFELHQGKQKKGMTGAGMNLDYKNSTDISVFPNEISLPGNEVFEEYFKSLFDCHKDYITQWPFLEVFAKNLEIGRFNLQRYQSGEHFSLLHTERSNLSTLHR
;
A
#
# COMPACT_ATOMS: atom_id res chain seq x y z
N MET A 1 -12.51 -10.23 -5.34
CA MET A 1 -11.62 -9.43 -6.20
C MET A 1 -11.66 -9.94 -7.61
N GLN A 2 -11.87 -9.06 -8.58
CA GLN A 2 -11.86 -9.42 -10.00
C GLN A 2 -10.54 -8.95 -10.62
N ARG A 3 -9.80 -9.88 -11.24
CA ARG A 3 -8.58 -9.53 -11.97
C ARG A 3 -8.93 -8.74 -13.23
N ILE A 4 -8.19 -7.68 -13.50
CA ILE A 4 -8.29 -6.88 -14.72
C ILE A 4 -7.19 -7.34 -15.67
N ALA A 5 -7.58 -7.73 -16.90
CA ALA A 5 -6.62 -8.04 -17.93
C ALA A 5 -5.88 -6.76 -18.36
N LEU A 6 -4.57 -6.74 -18.19
CA LEU A 6 -3.73 -5.70 -18.77
C LEU A 6 -3.36 -6.10 -20.18
N GLN A 7 -3.25 -5.12 -21.10
CA GLN A 7 -2.72 -5.40 -22.43
C GLN A 7 -1.25 -5.81 -22.29
N GLU A 8 -0.98 -7.08 -22.49
CA GLU A 8 0.39 -7.60 -22.49
C GLU A 8 1.04 -7.30 -23.84
N ASN A 9 2.19 -6.66 -23.79
CA ASN A 9 3.09 -6.67 -24.93
C ASN A 9 3.85 -8.01 -24.89
N ASN A 10 3.59 -8.90 -25.84
CA ASN A 10 4.14 -10.25 -25.91
C ASN A 10 5.67 -10.33 -25.90
N LEU A 11 6.36 -9.19 -26.02
CA LEU A 11 7.83 -9.13 -26.06
C LEU A 11 8.48 -8.98 -24.67
N ASN A 12 7.73 -8.45 -23.68
CA ASN A 12 8.24 -8.26 -22.32
C ASN A 12 7.15 -8.49 -21.29
N PRO A 13 7.20 -9.57 -20.50
CA PRO A 13 6.30 -9.74 -19.38
C PRO A 13 6.50 -8.57 -18.39
N ASN A 14 5.43 -7.86 -18.09
CA ASN A 14 5.51 -6.65 -17.27
C ASN A 14 5.47 -6.91 -15.76
N PHE A 15 5.27 -8.14 -15.31
CA PHE A 15 5.15 -8.52 -13.89
C PHE A 15 4.18 -7.63 -13.08
N ILE A 16 3.17 -7.06 -13.74
CA ILE A 16 2.16 -6.22 -13.11
C ILE A 16 0.86 -6.99 -13.03
N GLY A 17 0.27 -7.05 -11.84
CA GLY A 17 -1.09 -7.53 -11.63
C GLY A 17 -2.03 -6.36 -11.33
N SER A 18 -3.27 -6.43 -11.84
CA SER A 18 -4.30 -5.44 -11.54
C SER A 18 -5.60 -6.13 -11.19
N TRP A 19 -6.24 -5.64 -10.13
CA TRP A 19 -7.51 -6.18 -9.64
C TRP A 19 -8.47 -5.05 -9.27
N MET A 20 -9.74 -5.28 -9.52
CA MET A 20 -10.79 -4.42 -9.00
C MET A 20 -11.10 -4.84 -7.56
N MET A 21 -11.02 -3.88 -6.65
CA MET A 21 -11.45 -4.09 -5.26
C MET A 21 -12.98 -4.05 -5.18
N GLU A 22 -13.56 -5.10 -4.66
CA GLU A 22 -14.98 -5.20 -4.38
C GLU A 22 -15.19 -5.79 -2.98
N PRO A 23 -16.07 -5.19 -2.16
CA PRO A 23 -16.82 -3.97 -2.44
C PRO A 23 -15.96 -2.70 -2.36
N THR A 24 -16.28 -1.69 -3.16
CA THR A 24 -15.60 -0.37 -3.16
C THR A 24 -15.78 0.38 -1.84
N SER A 25 -16.77 0.01 -1.03
CA SER A 25 -17.03 0.59 0.29
C SER A 25 -15.83 0.49 1.26
N VAL A 26 -14.89 -0.42 1.03
CA VAL A 26 -13.62 -0.46 1.78
C VAL A 26 -12.82 0.81 1.54
N CYS A 27 -12.79 1.31 0.30
CA CYS A 27 -12.10 2.55 -0.04
C CYS A 27 -12.75 3.76 0.65
N ASP A 28 -14.08 3.83 0.63
CA ASP A 28 -14.83 4.91 1.29
C ASP A 28 -14.53 4.92 2.80
N ARG A 29 -14.55 3.75 3.44
CA ARG A 29 -14.23 3.64 4.88
C ARG A 29 -12.77 3.95 5.22
N LEU A 30 -11.82 3.72 4.31
CA LEU A 30 -10.45 4.19 4.49
C LEU A 30 -10.36 5.71 4.46
N VAL A 31 -11.11 6.36 3.56
CA VAL A 31 -11.24 7.82 3.53
C VAL A 31 -11.88 8.33 4.81
N ASP A 32 -13.00 7.74 5.23
CA ASP A 32 -13.67 8.09 6.49
C ASP A 32 -12.75 7.94 7.69
N TYR A 33 -11.99 6.83 7.76
CA TYR A 33 -10.99 6.63 8.80
C TYR A 33 -9.97 7.76 8.85
N PHE A 34 -9.47 8.16 7.69
CA PHE A 34 -8.50 9.25 7.60
C PHE A 34 -9.09 10.57 8.13
N GLU A 35 -10.30 10.92 7.69
CA GLU A 35 -10.95 12.18 8.08
C GLU A 35 -11.36 12.21 9.57
N LEU A 36 -11.76 11.07 10.13
CA LEU A 36 -12.14 10.97 11.55
C LEU A 36 -10.92 11.05 12.50
N HIS A 37 -9.74 10.66 12.05
CA HIS A 37 -8.54 10.59 12.90
C HIS A 37 -7.57 11.76 12.69
N GLN A 38 -8.09 12.99 12.67
CA GLN A 38 -7.29 14.21 12.48
C GLN A 38 -6.12 14.33 13.47
N GLY A 39 -6.30 13.88 14.71
CA GLY A 39 -5.24 13.88 15.72
C GLY A 39 -4.05 12.96 15.43
N LYS A 40 -4.21 11.99 14.52
CA LYS A 40 -3.13 11.11 14.05
C LYS A 40 -2.44 11.66 12.79
N GLN A 41 -3.02 12.66 12.14
CA GLN A 41 -2.51 13.20 10.88
C GLN A 41 -1.23 14.00 11.11
N LYS A 42 -0.23 13.76 10.28
CA LYS A 42 1.06 14.45 10.29
C LYS A 42 1.49 14.78 8.88
N LYS A 43 2.33 15.82 8.72
CA LYS A 43 2.97 16.07 7.43
C LYS A 43 3.82 14.88 7.00
N GLY A 44 3.71 14.52 5.72
CA GLY A 44 4.47 13.42 5.14
C GLY A 44 5.98 13.65 5.25
N MET A 45 6.70 12.58 5.48
CA MET A 45 8.16 12.59 5.56
C MET A 45 8.75 11.56 4.59
N THR A 46 10.00 11.80 4.18
CA THR A 46 10.85 10.84 3.49
C THR A 46 11.83 10.20 4.48
N GLY A 47 12.60 9.22 4.03
CA GLY A 47 13.69 8.66 4.84
C GLY A 47 14.77 9.69 5.26
N ALA A 48 14.90 10.81 4.51
CA ALA A 48 15.78 11.92 4.80
C ALA A 48 15.14 13.00 5.72
N GLY A 49 13.90 12.79 6.17
CA GLY A 49 13.15 13.73 6.98
C GLY A 49 12.08 14.50 6.21
N MET A 50 11.63 15.61 6.80
CA MET A 50 10.58 16.46 6.22
C MET A 50 11.20 17.44 5.23
N ASN A 51 10.74 17.39 3.98
CA ASN A 51 11.03 18.38 2.95
C ASN A 51 9.82 18.50 2.03
N LEU A 52 9.12 19.64 2.11
CA LEU A 52 7.88 19.87 1.38
C LEU A 52 8.08 20.02 -0.13
N ASP A 53 9.29 20.36 -0.59
CA ASP A 53 9.61 20.42 -2.02
C ASP A 53 9.70 19.02 -2.63
N TYR A 54 9.98 18.00 -1.82
CA TYR A 54 10.05 16.62 -2.24
C TYR A 54 8.76 15.86 -1.98
N LYS A 55 8.20 16.02 -0.78
CA LYS A 55 6.96 15.36 -0.40
C LYS A 55 6.07 16.31 0.38
N ASN A 56 4.96 16.67 -0.23
CA ASN A 56 3.87 17.41 0.41
C ASN A 56 2.63 16.51 0.44
N SER A 57 2.35 15.96 1.60
CA SER A 57 1.20 15.10 1.87
C SER A 57 0.79 15.20 3.32
N THR A 58 -0.37 14.63 3.65
CA THR A 58 -0.79 14.41 5.02
C THR A 58 -0.92 12.91 5.24
N ASP A 59 -0.22 12.37 6.24
CA ASP A 59 -0.07 10.95 6.46
C ASP A 59 -0.61 10.55 7.84
N ILE A 60 -1.25 9.36 7.91
CA ILE A 60 -1.48 8.62 9.16
C ILE A 60 -0.62 7.36 9.09
N SER A 61 0.30 7.20 10.04
CA SER A 61 1.07 5.95 10.19
C SER A 61 0.27 4.95 11.01
N VAL A 62 0.22 3.72 10.53
CA VAL A 62 -0.43 2.59 11.20
C VAL A 62 0.59 1.49 11.43
N PHE A 63 0.65 0.96 12.64
CA PHE A 63 1.53 -0.14 13.00
C PHE A 63 0.80 -1.48 12.92
N PRO A 64 1.49 -2.59 12.65
CA PRO A 64 0.86 -3.91 12.52
C PRO A 64 0.00 -4.31 13.72
N ASN A 65 0.43 -3.97 14.93
CA ASN A 65 -0.30 -4.26 16.17
C ASN A 65 -1.55 -3.40 16.37
N GLU A 66 -1.74 -2.36 15.56
CA GLU A 66 -2.95 -1.53 15.61
C GLU A 66 -4.05 -2.07 14.69
N ILE A 67 -3.74 -2.93 13.72
CA ILE A 67 -4.69 -3.39 12.69
C ILE A 67 -5.91 -4.06 13.33
N SER A 68 -5.69 -4.90 14.35
CA SER A 68 -6.77 -5.64 15.03
C SER A 68 -7.38 -4.90 16.22
N LEU A 69 -7.11 -3.60 16.38
CA LEU A 69 -7.77 -2.81 17.42
C LEU A 69 -9.18 -2.42 16.99
N PRO A 70 -10.12 -2.30 17.94
CA PRO A 70 -11.46 -1.81 17.68
C PRO A 70 -11.44 -0.45 16.94
N GLY A 71 -12.21 -0.34 15.87
CA GLY A 71 -12.26 0.84 15.01
C GLY A 71 -11.27 0.81 13.83
N ASN A 72 -10.42 -0.22 13.75
CA ASN A 72 -9.43 -0.39 12.68
C ASN A 72 -9.77 -1.54 11.72
N GLU A 73 -10.99 -2.08 11.80
CA GLU A 73 -11.43 -3.26 11.01
C GLU A 73 -11.29 -3.07 9.50
N VAL A 74 -11.33 -1.82 9.04
CA VAL A 74 -11.15 -1.49 7.61
C VAL A 74 -9.76 -1.91 7.10
N PHE A 75 -8.74 -1.88 7.94
CA PHE A 75 -7.40 -2.34 7.54
C PHE A 75 -7.33 -3.85 7.42
N GLU A 76 -8.00 -4.61 8.29
CA GLU A 76 -8.08 -6.07 8.15
C GLU A 76 -8.74 -6.46 6.83
N GLU A 77 -9.84 -5.81 6.45
CA GLU A 77 -10.52 -6.05 5.19
C GLU A 77 -9.66 -5.67 3.98
N TYR A 78 -8.97 -4.53 4.06
CA TYR A 78 -8.05 -4.10 3.01
C TYR A 78 -6.92 -5.12 2.81
N PHE A 79 -6.25 -5.53 3.89
CA PHE A 79 -5.16 -6.49 3.81
C PHE A 79 -5.61 -7.88 3.38
N LYS A 80 -6.80 -8.32 3.81
CA LYS A 80 -7.40 -9.55 3.30
C LYS A 80 -7.52 -9.52 1.77
N SER A 81 -8.02 -8.40 1.24
CA SER A 81 -8.12 -8.21 -0.21
C SER A 81 -6.75 -8.21 -0.89
N LEU A 82 -5.76 -7.57 -0.29
CA LEU A 82 -4.38 -7.55 -0.80
C LEU A 82 -3.74 -8.95 -0.79
N PHE A 83 -3.95 -9.73 0.27
CA PHE A 83 -3.47 -11.11 0.33
C PHE A 83 -4.13 -12.01 -0.72
N ASP A 84 -5.41 -11.80 -1.02
CA ASP A 84 -6.09 -12.54 -2.09
C ASP A 84 -5.52 -12.18 -3.46
N CYS A 85 -5.20 -10.90 -3.72
CA CYS A 85 -4.45 -10.48 -4.91
C CYS A 85 -3.08 -11.16 -5.00
N HIS A 86 -2.34 -11.18 -3.89
CA HIS A 86 -1.02 -11.80 -3.84
C HIS A 86 -1.07 -13.29 -4.14
N LYS A 87 -2.03 -14.03 -3.59
CA LYS A 87 -2.22 -15.44 -3.90
C LYS A 87 -2.50 -15.66 -5.38
N ASP A 88 -3.40 -14.86 -5.97
CA ASP A 88 -3.70 -14.94 -7.39
C ASP A 88 -2.48 -14.56 -8.25
N TYR A 89 -1.68 -13.57 -7.80
CA TYR A 89 -0.45 -13.16 -8.46
C TYR A 89 0.60 -14.30 -8.50
N ILE A 90 0.78 -15.01 -7.38
CA ILE A 90 1.69 -16.17 -7.32
C ILE A 90 1.25 -17.28 -8.27
N THR A 91 -0.05 -17.49 -8.48
CA THR A 91 -0.51 -18.51 -9.44
C THR A 91 -0.04 -18.20 -10.87
N GLN A 92 0.05 -16.92 -11.22
CA GLN A 92 0.59 -16.49 -12.52
C GLN A 92 2.13 -16.58 -12.57
N TRP A 93 2.78 -16.31 -11.44
CA TRP A 93 4.23 -16.25 -11.33
C TRP A 93 4.75 -17.21 -10.24
N PRO A 94 4.69 -18.54 -10.46
CA PRO A 94 4.96 -19.55 -9.42
C PRO A 94 6.35 -19.46 -8.79
N PHE A 95 7.34 -18.92 -9.49
CA PHE A 95 8.69 -18.73 -8.94
C PHE A 95 8.69 -17.82 -7.69
N LEU A 96 7.70 -16.94 -7.55
CA LEU A 96 7.56 -16.08 -6.38
C LEU A 96 7.21 -16.84 -5.11
N GLU A 97 6.70 -18.08 -5.22
CA GLU A 97 6.42 -18.90 -4.04
C GLU A 97 7.68 -19.16 -3.21
N VAL A 98 8.84 -19.21 -3.85
CA VAL A 98 10.12 -19.38 -3.18
C VAL A 98 10.58 -18.08 -2.48
N PHE A 99 10.34 -16.92 -3.09
CA PHE A 99 10.90 -15.65 -2.64
C PHE A 99 9.92 -14.78 -1.82
N ALA A 100 8.63 -14.97 -2.01
CA ALA A 100 7.58 -14.10 -1.47
C ALA A 100 6.39 -14.89 -0.92
N LYS A 101 6.60 -16.12 -0.44
CA LYS A 101 5.53 -16.98 0.07
C LYS A 101 4.78 -16.35 1.24
N ASN A 102 5.50 -15.68 2.12
CA ASN A 102 4.93 -15.02 3.28
C ASN A 102 5.12 -13.51 3.14
N LEU A 103 4.02 -12.80 2.99
CA LEU A 103 4.00 -11.35 3.13
C LEU A 103 3.77 -10.99 4.59
N GLU A 104 4.68 -10.22 5.14
CA GLU A 104 4.53 -9.63 6.45
C GLU A 104 4.08 -8.18 6.30
N ILE A 105 3.11 -7.77 7.13
CA ILE A 105 2.66 -6.39 7.16
C ILE A 105 3.62 -5.62 8.07
N GLY A 106 4.41 -4.74 7.49
CA GLY A 106 5.19 -3.76 8.22
C GLY A 106 4.36 -2.52 8.60
N ARG A 107 5.01 -1.51 9.19
CA ARG A 107 4.38 -0.19 9.34
C ARG A 107 4.03 0.37 7.95
N PHE A 108 2.83 0.88 7.80
CA PHE A 108 2.37 1.51 6.57
C PHE A 108 1.74 2.88 6.85
N ASN A 109 1.56 3.66 5.80
CA ASN A 109 0.94 4.97 5.88
C ASN A 109 -0.32 5.03 5.01
N LEU A 110 -1.39 5.57 5.58
CA LEU A 110 -2.51 6.07 4.81
C LEU A 110 -2.18 7.52 4.46
N GLN A 111 -2.05 7.82 3.17
CA GLN A 111 -1.55 9.11 2.68
C GLN A 111 -2.61 9.83 1.87
N ARG A 112 -2.81 11.11 2.17
CA ARG A 112 -3.67 11.99 1.38
C ARG A 112 -2.84 13.05 0.69
N TYR A 113 -3.08 13.20 -0.60
CA TYR A 113 -2.58 14.28 -1.42
C TYR A 113 -3.75 15.13 -1.89
N GLN A 114 -3.75 16.41 -1.54
CA GLN A 114 -4.70 17.36 -2.07
C GLN A 114 -4.23 17.90 -3.42
N SER A 115 -5.10 18.62 -4.12
CA SER A 115 -4.73 19.26 -5.37
C SER A 115 -3.48 20.15 -5.19
N GLY A 116 -2.44 19.92 -6.00
CA GLY A 116 -1.13 20.59 -5.89
C GLY A 116 -0.16 19.96 -4.90
N GLU A 117 -0.58 19.03 -4.04
CA GLU A 117 0.34 18.26 -3.21
C GLU A 117 0.99 17.13 -4.05
N HIS A 118 2.19 16.70 -3.66
CA HIS A 118 2.99 15.79 -4.48
C HIS A 118 4.01 14.99 -3.69
N PHE A 119 4.54 13.96 -4.35
CA PHE A 119 5.80 13.32 -4.01
C PHE A 119 6.64 13.25 -5.28
N SER A 120 7.54 14.21 -5.46
CA SER A 120 8.30 14.42 -6.71
C SER A 120 9.64 13.71 -6.75
N LEU A 121 10.13 13.22 -5.60
CA LEU A 121 11.42 12.56 -5.53
C LEU A 121 11.36 11.17 -6.17
N LEU A 122 12.22 10.92 -7.17
CA LEU A 122 12.41 9.57 -7.70
C LEU A 122 13.03 8.70 -6.59
N HIS A 123 12.37 7.61 -6.24
CA HIS A 123 12.76 6.74 -5.15
C HIS A 123 12.48 5.27 -5.45
N THR A 124 12.97 4.42 -4.60
CA THR A 124 12.67 2.99 -4.56
C THR A 124 12.17 2.62 -3.17
N GLU A 125 11.16 1.79 -3.09
CA GLU A 125 10.64 1.26 -1.82
C GLU A 125 11.62 0.30 -1.14
N ARG A 126 12.62 -0.19 -1.88
CA ARG A 126 13.63 -1.10 -1.37
C ARG A 126 14.93 -0.36 -1.11
N SER A 127 15.34 -0.27 0.17
CA SER A 127 16.64 0.27 0.52
C SER A 127 17.68 -0.85 0.66
N ASN A 128 18.91 -0.57 0.26
CA ASN A 128 20.07 -1.47 0.43
C ASN A 128 20.52 -1.58 1.90
N LEU A 129 20.02 -0.72 2.78
CA LEU A 129 20.34 -0.73 4.22
C LEU A 129 19.40 -1.61 5.03
N SER A 130 18.35 -2.12 4.43
CA SER A 130 17.30 -2.84 5.14
C SER A 130 17.33 -4.31 4.74
N THR A 131 18.00 -5.10 5.55
CA THR A 131 17.74 -6.54 5.65
C THR A 131 16.37 -6.85 6.26
N LEU A 132 15.61 -5.83 6.65
CA LEU A 132 14.37 -5.88 7.41
C LEU A 132 13.12 -5.54 6.60
N HIS A 133 13.24 -5.07 5.36
CA HIS A 133 12.09 -4.98 4.45
C HIS A 133 11.92 -6.31 3.73
N ARG A 134 11.35 -7.20 4.45
CA ARG A 134 10.93 -8.51 3.96
C ARG A 134 9.43 -8.55 3.88
#